data_9f0d34b89d8e309793563271f6226f36
#
_entry.id   9f0d34b89d8e309793563271f6226f36
#
_cell.length_a   1.000
_cell.length_b   1.000
_cell.length_c   1.000
_cell.angle_alpha   90.00
_cell.angle_beta   90.00
_cell.angle_gamma   90.00
#
_symmetry.space_group_name_H-M   'P 1'
#
loop_
_entity.id
_entity.type
_entity.pdbx_description
1 polymer ?
#
loop_
_entity_poly.entity_id
_entity_poly.type
_entity_poly.pdbx_seq_one_letter_code
_entity_poly.pdbx_strand_id
1 'polypeptide(L)'
;MNASDNPLINDTFTIGSRTFSSRLLVGTGKYKDLTETGNAIKASGSEIVTVAIRRTNIGQNKGEPNLLDVISPEDYTILPNTAGCFDADSAIRTCQLARELLDGHNLVKLEVLGDEKTLYPNVTETLKAARVLIDDGFEVMVYTSDDPIIAKELENMGCVAVMPLGSLIGSGLGLLNRHTLSLIIENANVPILVDAGVGTASDAAIAMELGCDGVLMNSAIAHAQNPVLMAHAMKNAINAGRQAFLAGRMPARKMAVASSPQTGYFFQ
;
A
#
# COMPACT_ATOMS: atom_id res chain seq x y z
N MET A 1 1.70 -29.42 -7.89
CA MET A 1 1.64 -28.26 -8.79
C MET A 1 3.07 -27.87 -9.09
N ASN A 2 3.47 -27.90 -10.35
CA ASN A 2 4.79 -27.44 -10.75
C ASN A 2 4.86 -25.91 -10.54
N ALA A 3 6.03 -25.40 -10.17
CA ALA A 3 6.24 -23.95 -9.98
C ALA A 3 5.89 -23.11 -11.23
N SER A 4 5.89 -23.73 -12.41
CA SER A 4 5.51 -23.12 -13.69
C SER A 4 4.02 -22.80 -13.86
N ASP A 5 3.14 -23.30 -12.98
CA ASP A 5 1.68 -23.16 -13.11
C ASP A 5 1.11 -22.01 -12.24
N ASN A 6 1.97 -21.22 -11.59
CA ASN A 6 1.52 -20.04 -10.84
C ASN A 6 1.38 -18.85 -11.81
N PRO A 7 0.16 -18.39 -12.11
CA PRO A 7 -0.08 -17.26 -13.05
C PRO A 7 0.51 -15.93 -12.59
N LEU A 8 0.98 -15.84 -11.34
CA LEU A 8 1.59 -14.62 -10.79
C LEU A 8 3.13 -14.59 -10.90
N ILE A 9 3.77 -15.64 -11.43
CA ILE A 9 5.24 -15.67 -11.52
C ILE A 9 5.80 -14.50 -12.36
N ASN A 10 5.04 -13.98 -13.32
CA ASN A 10 5.43 -12.85 -14.17
C ASN A 10 4.55 -11.59 -13.98
N ASP A 11 3.67 -11.58 -12.96
CA ASP A 11 2.81 -10.45 -12.68
C ASP A 11 3.52 -9.44 -11.79
N THR A 12 4.42 -8.67 -12.38
CA THR A 12 5.15 -7.60 -11.73
C THR A 12 4.48 -6.24 -11.95
N PHE A 13 4.86 -5.25 -11.15
CA PHE A 13 4.50 -3.85 -11.36
C PHE A 13 5.69 -2.95 -11.05
N THR A 14 5.71 -1.76 -11.63
CA THR A 14 6.84 -0.84 -11.53
C THR A 14 6.43 0.43 -10.79
N ILE A 15 7.23 0.83 -9.80
CA ILE A 15 7.10 2.10 -9.08
C ILE A 15 8.40 2.89 -9.32
N GLY A 16 8.30 4.03 -10.01
CA GLY A 16 9.47 4.80 -10.40
C GLY A 16 10.44 3.94 -11.21
N SER A 17 11.67 3.85 -10.74
CA SER A 17 12.74 3.07 -11.38
C SER A 17 12.80 1.59 -10.98
N ARG A 18 11.90 1.11 -10.10
CA ARG A 18 11.97 -0.20 -9.45
C ARG A 18 10.80 -1.10 -9.84
N THR A 19 11.07 -2.39 -10.01
CA THR A 19 10.06 -3.42 -10.34
C THR A 19 9.90 -4.39 -9.19
N PHE A 20 8.64 -4.72 -8.85
CA PHE A 20 8.26 -5.54 -7.71
C PHE A 20 7.32 -6.67 -8.13
N SER A 21 7.40 -7.79 -7.42
CA SER A 21 6.49 -8.94 -7.57
C SER A 21 5.44 -8.98 -6.45
N SER A 22 5.79 -8.50 -5.26
CA SER A 22 4.85 -8.41 -4.14
C SER A 22 4.00 -7.14 -4.23
N ARG A 23 2.69 -7.31 -4.29
CA ARG A 23 1.71 -6.21 -4.28
C ARG A 23 1.26 -5.80 -2.87
N LEU A 24 1.86 -6.42 -1.83
CA LEU A 24 1.67 -6.07 -0.44
C LEU A 24 2.84 -5.22 0.05
N LEU A 25 2.55 -4.01 0.51
CA LEU A 25 3.48 -3.13 1.22
C LEU A 25 3.10 -3.13 2.70
N VAL A 26 4.09 -3.13 3.59
CA VAL A 26 3.83 -3.17 5.03
C VAL A 26 4.54 -2.05 5.78
N GLY A 27 3.89 -1.59 6.86
CA GLY A 27 4.49 -0.64 7.80
C GLY A 27 5.19 -1.34 8.96
N THR A 28 5.99 -0.58 9.70
CA THR A 28 6.83 -1.06 10.81
C THR A 28 6.37 -0.60 12.19
N GLY A 29 5.30 0.19 12.26
CA GLY A 29 4.84 0.75 13.52
C GLY A 29 3.91 -0.18 14.30
N LYS A 30 3.84 0.02 15.64
CA LYS A 30 2.86 -0.56 16.55
C LYS A 30 2.98 -2.06 16.85
N TYR A 31 4.02 -2.74 16.39
CA TYR A 31 4.36 -4.08 16.88
C TYR A 31 4.93 -3.98 18.31
N LYS A 32 4.87 -5.06 19.05
CA LYS A 32 5.34 -5.05 20.44
C LYS A 32 6.87 -4.92 20.57
N ASP A 33 7.62 -5.45 19.58
CA ASP A 33 9.07 -5.42 19.53
C ASP A 33 9.61 -5.63 18.10
N LEU A 34 10.90 -5.43 17.89
CA LEU A 34 11.55 -5.59 16.59
C LEU A 34 11.53 -7.04 16.07
N THR A 35 11.53 -8.02 16.96
CA THR A 35 11.46 -9.44 16.57
C THR A 35 10.12 -9.77 15.95
N GLU A 36 9.03 -9.34 16.56
CA GLU A 36 7.68 -9.50 16.00
C GLU A 36 7.53 -8.72 14.70
N THR A 37 8.08 -7.49 14.63
CA THR A 37 8.11 -6.68 13.40
C THR A 37 8.78 -7.45 12.26
N GLY A 38 10.00 -7.94 12.45
CA GLY A 38 10.73 -8.69 11.44
C GLY A 38 10.02 -9.98 11.02
N ASN A 39 9.46 -10.73 11.98
CA ASN A 39 8.72 -11.96 11.70
C ASN A 39 7.45 -11.70 10.89
N ALA A 40 6.68 -10.67 11.22
CA ALA A 40 5.46 -10.32 10.49
C ALA A 40 5.77 -9.83 9.05
N ILE A 41 6.80 -8.99 8.88
CA ILE A 41 7.24 -8.52 7.57
C ILE A 41 7.71 -9.68 6.71
N LYS A 42 8.54 -10.57 7.23
CA LYS A 42 8.96 -11.78 6.52
C LYS A 42 7.78 -12.66 6.10
N ALA A 43 6.82 -12.85 7.01
CA ALA A 43 5.61 -13.65 6.74
C ALA A 43 4.71 -13.02 5.66
N SER A 44 4.67 -11.68 5.59
CA SER A 44 3.91 -10.95 4.57
C SER A 44 4.46 -11.15 3.16
N GLY A 45 5.74 -11.48 3.00
CA GLY A 45 6.42 -11.54 1.71
C GLY A 45 6.48 -10.19 0.99
N SER A 46 6.35 -9.09 1.72
CA SER A 46 6.50 -7.74 1.18
C SER A 46 7.94 -7.47 0.76
N GLU A 47 8.12 -6.77 -0.36
CA GLU A 47 9.42 -6.29 -0.85
C GLU A 47 9.63 -4.82 -0.50
N ILE A 48 8.56 -4.09 -0.15
CA ILE A 48 8.60 -2.67 0.22
C ILE A 48 8.11 -2.52 1.66
N VAL A 49 8.93 -1.87 2.49
CA VAL A 49 8.63 -1.67 3.91
C VAL A 49 8.66 -0.19 4.25
N THR A 50 7.54 0.35 4.77
CA THR A 50 7.48 1.77 5.12
C THR A 50 8.03 2.04 6.51
N VAL A 51 8.79 3.14 6.63
CA VAL A 51 9.43 3.57 7.86
C VAL A 51 9.10 5.04 8.15
N ALA A 52 8.52 5.29 9.32
CA ALA A 52 8.24 6.65 9.78
C ALA A 52 9.53 7.28 10.34
N ILE A 53 10.23 8.06 9.53
CA ILE A 53 11.56 8.64 9.82
C ILE A 53 11.58 9.43 11.13
N ARG A 54 10.52 10.17 11.43
CA ARG A 54 10.44 10.99 12.65
C ARG A 54 10.24 10.19 13.93
N ARG A 55 9.92 8.89 13.83
CA ARG A 55 9.49 8.05 14.97
C ARG A 55 10.34 6.80 15.16
N THR A 56 11.22 6.51 14.23
CA THR A 56 11.95 5.23 14.19
C THR A 56 13.44 5.48 14.10
N ASN A 57 14.20 4.79 14.96
CA ASN A 57 15.66 4.78 14.84
C ASN A 57 16.06 3.87 13.66
N ILE A 58 16.72 4.46 12.66
CA ILE A 58 17.32 3.78 11.50
C ILE A 58 18.84 4.03 11.45
N GLY A 59 19.47 4.25 12.63
CA GLY A 59 20.89 4.49 12.78
C GLY A 59 21.28 5.88 13.30
N GLN A 60 20.32 6.83 13.39
CA GLN A 60 20.57 8.19 13.88
C GLN A 60 20.89 8.24 15.39
N ASN A 61 20.38 7.29 16.17
CA ASN A 61 20.62 7.20 17.62
C ASN A 61 21.52 6.00 17.94
N LYS A 62 22.79 6.26 18.17
CA LYS A 62 23.77 5.21 18.54
C LYS A 62 23.45 4.63 19.92
N GLY A 63 23.41 3.29 20.02
CA GLY A 63 23.13 2.58 21.27
C GLY A 63 21.66 2.29 21.55
N GLU A 64 20.75 2.77 20.71
CA GLU A 64 19.35 2.37 20.73
C GLU A 64 19.09 1.26 19.69
N PRO A 65 18.05 0.41 19.89
CA PRO A 65 17.67 -0.58 18.89
C PRO A 65 17.44 0.06 17.52
N ASN A 66 18.09 -0.48 16.49
CA ASN A 66 17.98 -0.01 15.13
C ASN A 66 17.02 -0.91 14.33
N LEU A 67 16.02 -0.32 13.70
CA LEU A 67 15.08 -1.07 12.86
C LEU A 67 15.79 -1.80 11.71
N LEU A 68 16.82 -1.19 11.12
CA LEU A 68 17.55 -1.78 9.99
C LEU A 68 18.34 -3.05 10.36
N ASP A 69 18.51 -3.36 11.67
CA ASP A 69 19.09 -4.63 12.11
C ASP A 69 18.15 -5.83 11.85
N VAL A 70 16.85 -5.59 11.73
CA VAL A 70 15.84 -6.64 11.48
C VAL A 70 15.18 -6.50 10.11
N ILE A 71 15.33 -5.34 9.43
CA ILE A 71 14.80 -5.03 8.11
C ILE A 71 15.93 -4.41 7.29
N SER A 72 16.79 -5.29 6.74
CA SER A 72 17.96 -4.84 5.99
C SER A 72 17.56 -4.17 4.67
N PRO A 73 18.17 -3.03 4.29
CA PRO A 73 18.04 -2.46 2.95
C PRO A 73 18.59 -3.37 1.83
N GLU A 74 19.34 -4.41 2.16
CA GLU A 74 19.80 -5.42 1.21
C GLU A 74 18.66 -6.38 0.80
N ASP A 75 17.71 -6.62 1.72
CA ASP A 75 16.60 -7.54 1.51
C ASP A 75 15.29 -6.83 1.12
N TYR A 76 15.15 -5.56 1.52
CA TYR A 76 13.90 -4.79 1.37
C TYR A 76 14.15 -3.41 0.78
N THR A 77 13.24 -2.95 -0.05
CA THR A 77 13.16 -1.53 -0.40
C THR A 77 12.58 -0.77 0.78
N ILE A 78 13.41 0.02 1.45
CA ILE A 78 12.95 0.91 2.52
C ILE A 78 12.19 2.07 1.88
N LEU A 79 10.97 2.30 2.36
CA LEU A 79 10.13 3.40 1.91
C LEU A 79 9.93 4.39 3.08
N PRO A 80 10.80 5.41 3.19
CA PRO A 80 10.64 6.44 4.19
C PRO A 80 9.31 7.17 4.01
N ASN A 81 8.63 7.47 5.11
CA ASN A 81 7.39 8.23 5.05
C ASN A 81 7.41 9.45 5.97
N THR A 82 6.55 10.41 5.65
CA THR A 82 6.40 11.67 6.38
C THR A 82 5.25 11.64 7.39
N ALA A 83 4.94 10.46 7.93
CA ALA A 83 3.86 10.28 8.89
C ALA A 83 3.98 11.25 10.08
N GLY A 84 2.88 11.95 10.36
CA GLY A 84 2.80 12.96 11.41
C GLY A 84 3.31 14.35 10.99
N CYS A 85 3.46 14.63 9.71
CA CYS A 85 3.60 15.99 9.17
C CYS A 85 2.23 16.58 8.87
N PHE A 86 2.01 17.85 9.24
CA PHE A 86 0.77 18.58 9.05
C PHE A 86 0.91 19.78 8.09
N ASP A 87 2.10 19.99 7.56
CA ASP A 87 2.44 21.05 6.60
C ASP A 87 3.47 20.54 5.59
N ALA A 88 3.53 21.21 4.44
CA ALA A 88 4.44 20.86 3.36
C ALA A 88 5.92 20.96 3.77
N ASP A 89 6.30 21.99 4.48
CA ASP A 89 7.70 22.26 4.86
C ASP A 89 8.26 21.16 5.76
N SER A 90 7.47 20.68 6.74
CA SER A 90 7.88 19.59 7.61
C SER A 90 8.00 18.26 6.85
N ALA A 91 7.11 18.02 5.88
CA ALA A 91 7.17 16.82 5.03
C ALA A 91 8.41 16.85 4.13
N ILE A 92 8.69 17.97 3.47
CA ILE A 92 9.87 18.15 2.62
C ILE A 92 11.16 17.91 3.42
N ARG A 93 11.32 18.58 4.57
CA ARG A 93 12.51 18.37 5.44
C ARG A 93 12.65 16.92 5.90
N THR A 94 11.54 16.24 6.17
CA THR A 94 11.56 14.83 6.58
C THR A 94 12.05 13.93 5.43
N CYS A 95 11.63 14.17 4.18
CA CYS A 95 12.12 13.44 3.01
C CYS A 95 13.61 13.70 2.76
N GLN A 96 14.06 14.96 2.87
CA GLN A 96 15.47 15.32 2.71
C GLN A 96 16.33 14.64 3.78
N LEU A 97 15.90 14.64 5.05
CA LEU A 97 16.59 13.90 6.11
C LEU A 97 16.64 12.39 5.81
N ALA A 98 15.54 11.80 5.31
CA ALA A 98 15.52 10.40 4.94
C ALA A 98 16.53 10.08 3.84
N ARG A 99 16.66 10.93 2.82
CA ARG A 99 17.65 10.79 1.75
C ARG A 99 19.10 10.81 2.28
N GLU A 100 19.38 11.68 3.24
CA GLU A 100 20.69 11.72 3.89
C GLU A 100 20.99 10.46 4.72
N LEU A 101 19.99 10.00 5.51
CA LEU A 101 20.14 8.83 6.40
C LEU A 101 20.22 7.50 5.60
N LEU A 102 19.74 7.46 4.38
CA LEU A 102 19.68 6.27 3.52
C LEU A 102 20.55 6.43 2.25
N ASP A 103 21.68 7.10 2.37
CA ASP A 103 22.73 7.20 1.35
C ASP A 103 22.24 7.62 -0.05
N GLY A 104 21.36 8.62 -0.10
CA GLY A 104 20.85 9.18 -1.35
C GLY A 104 19.57 8.50 -1.87
N HIS A 105 18.93 7.64 -1.08
CA HIS A 105 17.67 7.00 -1.45
C HIS A 105 16.58 8.03 -1.75
N ASN A 106 15.98 7.94 -2.94
CA ASN A 106 15.06 8.96 -3.46
C ASN A 106 13.57 8.55 -3.50
N LEU A 107 13.25 7.26 -3.29
CA LEU A 107 11.85 6.81 -3.21
C LEU A 107 11.29 7.13 -1.83
N VAL A 108 10.19 7.90 -1.78
CA VAL A 108 9.57 8.34 -0.52
C VAL A 108 8.05 8.21 -0.59
N LYS A 109 7.43 7.98 0.57
CA LYS A 109 5.98 8.08 0.74
C LYS A 109 5.65 9.43 1.36
N LEU A 110 5.04 10.30 0.58
CA LEU A 110 4.56 11.60 1.03
C LEU A 110 3.19 11.46 1.70
N GLU A 111 3.09 11.92 2.93
CA GLU A 111 1.87 12.00 3.73
C GLU A 111 1.84 13.35 4.44
N VAL A 112 0.84 14.20 4.14
CA VAL A 112 0.59 15.44 4.85
C VAL A 112 -0.83 15.40 5.41
N LEU A 113 -0.98 15.51 6.73
CA LEU A 113 -2.24 15.35 7.43
C LEU A 113 -2.92 16.71 7.61
N GLY A 114 -4.26 16.73 7.54
CA GLY A 114 -5.07 17.94 7.74
C GLY A 114 -5.68 18.05 9.13
N ASP A 115 -5.87 16.92 9.81
CA ASP A 115 -6.56 16.88 11.10
C ASP A 115 -5.99 15.75 11.99
N GLU A 116 -5.75 16.04 13.26
CA GLU A 116 -5.13 15.10 14.21
C GLU A 116 -6.04 13.93 14.60
N LYS A 117 -7.36 14.09 14.52
CA LYS A 117 -8.30 13.04 14.94
C LYS A 117 -8.65 12.08 13.81
N THR A 118 -8.84 12.63 12.61
CA THR A 118 -9.22 11.85 11.43
C THR A 118 -8.03 11.37 10.64
N LEU A 119 -6.87 12.03 10.76
CA LEU A 119 -5.67 11.82 9.96
C LEU A 119 -5.98 11.90 8.44
N TYR A 120 -7.00 12.69 8.08
CA TYR A 120 -7.35 12.92 6.69
C TYR A 120 -6.27 13.72 5.98
N PRO A 121 -5.98 13.46 4.70
CA PRO A 121 -4.91 14.16 4.00
C PRO A 121 -5.24 15.65 3.80
N ASN A 122 -4.23 16.50 3.98
CA ASN A 122 -4.28 17.91 3.61
C ASN A 122 -3.88 18.06 2.15
N VAL A 123 -4.85 18.04 1.26
CA VAL A 123 -4.61 18.05 -0.19
C VAL A 123 -3.76 19.25 -0.62
N THR A 124 -4.05 20.46 -0.11
CA THR A 124 -3.32 21.67 -0.48
C THR A 124 -1.84 21.58 -0.12
N GLU A 125 -1.53 21.15 1.10
CA GLU A 125 -0.14 20.99 1.53
C GLU A 125 0.54 19.78 0.87
N THR A 126 -0.22 18.72 0.56
CA THR A 126 0.29 17.56 -0.19
C THR A 126 0.74 17.97 -1.60
N LEU A 127 -0.08 18.73 -2.34
CA LEU A 127 0.27 19.24 -3.68
C LEU A 127 1.53 20.13 -3.65
N LYS A 128 1.65 21.03 -2.66
CA LYS A 128 2.86 21.86 -2.48
C LYS A 128 4.10 21.00 -2.23
N ALA A 129 4.03 20.06 -1.29
CA ALA A 129 5.16 19.21 -0.95
C ALA A 129 5.56 18.30 -2.11
N ALA A 130 4.58 17.71 -2.82
CA ALA A 130 4.83 16.86 -3.98
C ALA A 130 5.60 17.60 -5.06
N ARG A 131 5.20 18.84 -5.41
CA ARG A 131 5.91 19.65 -6.41
C ARG A 131 7.37 19.84 -6.06
N VAL A 132 7.65 20.30 -4.84
CA VAL A 132 9.01 20.57 -4.38
C VAL A 132 9.86 19.31 -4.36
N LEU A 133 9.31 18.19 -3.89
CA LEU A 133 10.04 16.92 -3.82
C LEU A 133 10.35 16.36 -5.21
N ILE A 134 9.41 16.44 -6.15
CA ILE A 134 9.62 15.99 -7.52
C ILE A 134 10.70 16.86 -8.20
N ASP A 135 10.65 18.18 -8.04
CA ASP A 135 11.65 19.12 -8.58
C ASP A 135 13.05 18.89 -7.96
N ASP A 136 13.10 18.38 -6.69
CA ASP A 136 14.34 17.99 -5.99
C ASP A 136 14.78 16.53 -6.33
N GLY A 137 14.14 15.87 -7.30
CA GLY A 137 14.54 14.56 -7.81
C GLY A 137 14.07 13.36 -6.99
N PHE A 138 13.07 13.52 -6.12
CA PHE A 138 12.45 12.39 -5.44
C PHE A 138 11.46 11.65 -6.33
N GLU A 139 11.41 10.32 -6.17
CA GLU A 139 10.35 9.44 -6.67
C GLU A 139 9.24 9.40 -5.61
N VAL A 140 8.17 10.16 -5.82
CA VAL A 140 7.13 10.38 -4.80
C VAL A 140 5.98 9.40 -4.98
N MET A 141 5.76 8.53 -3.99
CA MET A 141 4.50 7.81 -3.76
C MET A 141 3.65 8.67 -2.82
N VAL A 142 2.44 9.03 -3.20
CA VAL A 142 1.68 10.06 -2.47
C VAL A 142 0.37 9.53 -1.87
N TYR A 143 0.25 9.62 -0.53
CA TYR A 143 -1.01 9.39 0.19
C TYR A 143 -1.98 10.54 -0.05
N THR A 144 -3.22 10.22 -0.42
CA THR A 144 -4.25 11.22 -0.70
C THR A 144 -5.66 10.72 -0.37
N SER A 145 -6.64 11.60 -0.55
CA SER A 145 -8.06 11.23 -0.48
C SER A 145 -8.47 10.33 -1.66
N ASP A 146 -9.69 9.81 -1.61
CA ASP A 146 -10.32 9.06 -2.70
C ASP A 146 -10.97 9.97 -3.77
N ASP A 147 -10.48 11.21 -3.91
CA ASP A 147 -10.91 12.16 -4.93
C ASP A 147 -10.19 11.89 -6.26
N PRO A 148 -10.92 11.49 -7.34
CA PRO A 148 -10.30 11.18 -8.62
C PRO A 148 -9.66 12.39 -9.32
N ILE A 149 -10.12 13.62 -9.03
CA ILE A 149 -9.52 14.84 -9.59
C ILE A 149 -8.15 15.07 -8.99
N ILE A 150 -8.04 14.97 -7.66
CA ILE A 150 -6.77 15.13 -6.95
C ILE A 150 -5.79 13.99 -7.28
N ALA A 151 -6.28 12.77 -7.38
CA ALA A 151 -5.46 11.64 -7.79
C ALA A 151 -4.82 11.88 -9.17
N LYS A 152 -5.60 12.39 -10.14
CA LYS A 152 -5.11 12.72 -11.47
C LYS A 152 -4.16 13.91 -11.49
N GLU A 153 -4.40 14.92 -10.65
CA GLU A 153 -3.50 16.07 -10.52
C GLU A 153 -2.12 15.62 -10.00
N LEU A 154 -2.08 14.78 -8.97
CA LEU A 154 -0.83 14.24 -8.41
C LEU A 154 -0.07 13.39 -9.43
N GLU A 155 -0.75 12.55 -10.22
CA GLU A 155 -0.15 11.82 -11.33
C GLU A 155 0.47 12.78 -12.35
N ASN A 156 -0.29 13.80 -12.80
CA ASN A 156 0.16 14.77 -13.80
C ASN A 156 1.34 15.63 -13.29
N MET A 157 1.49 15.78 -11.97
CA MET A 157 2.65 16.44 -11.37
C MET A 157 3.92 15.61 -11.47
N GLY A 158 3.82 14.29 -11.69
CA GLY A 158 4.94 13.36 -11.79
C GLY A 158 5.13 12.46 -10.57
N CYS A 159 4.12 12.30 -9.70
CA CYS A 159 4.16 11.26 -8.67
C CYS A 159 4.27 9.88 -9.33
N VAL A 160 5.16 9.03 -8.82
CA VAL A 160 5.42 7.70 -9.39
C VAL A 160 4.39 6.65 -8.96
N ALA A 161 3.58 6.94 -7.96
CA ALA A 161 2.40 6.17 -7.56
C ALA A 161 1.44 7.06 -6.77
N VAL A 162 0.13 6.81 -6.89
CA VAL A 162 -0.90 7.49 -6.10
C VAL A 162 -1.55 6.50 -5.15
N MET A 163 -1.70 6.92 -3.89
CA MET A 163 -2.12 6.05 -2.80
C MET A 163 -3.39 6.59 -2.13
N PRO A 164 -4.57 6.38 -2.76
CA PRO A 164 -5.84 6.82 -2.18
C PRO A 164 -6.19 6.01 -0.94
N LEU A 165 -6.80 6.66 0.04
CA LEU A 165 -7.32 5.99 1.23
C LEU A 165 -8.54 5.11 0.90
N GLY A 166 -8.62 3.94 1.53
CA GLY A 166 -9.87 3.14 1.56
C GLY A 166 -10.84 3.66 2.62
N SER A 167 -10.30 4.02 3.77
CA SER A 167 -10.93 4.73 4.90
C SER A 167 -9.86 5.31 5.81
N LEU A 168 -10.24 5.91 6.93
CA LEU A 168 -9.31 6.61 7.83
C LEU A 168 -8.16 5.71 8.30
N ILE A 169 -6.98 6.29 8.45
CA ILE A 169 -5.78 5.58 8.94
C ILE A 169 -6.10 4.87 10.27
N GLY A 170 -5.82 3.57 10.32
CA GLY A 170 -5.99 2.76 11.52
C GLY A 170 -7.45 2.46 11.92
N SER A 171 -8.43 2.81 11.10
CA SER A 171 -9.85 2.58 11.39
C SER A 171 -10.29 1.14 11.21
N GLY A 172 -9.68 0.42 10.26
CA GLY A 172 -10.09 -0.95 9.92
C GLY A 172 -11.49 -1.06 9.30
N LEU A 173 -12.03 0.06 8.75
CA LEU A 173 -13.37 0.11 8.16
C LEU A 173 -13.43 -0.42 6.72
N GLY A 174 -12.29 -0.81 6.15
CA GLY A 174 -12.19 -1.31 4.78
C GLY A 174 -12.29 -0.20 3.73
N LEU A 175 -12.77 -0.57 2.54
CA LEU A 175 -12.93 0.33 1.40
C LEU A 175 -14.36 0.87 1.37
N LEU A 176 -14.56 2.10 1.86
CA LEU A 176 -15.88 2.71 1.99
C LEU A 176 -16.44 3.19 0.65
N ASN A 177 -15.59 3.73 -0.23
CA ASN A 177 -16.02 4.27 -1.51
C ASN A 177 -15.34 3.55 -2.68
N ARG A 178 -15.81 2.34 -2.95
CA ARG A 178 -15.27 1.49 -4.02
C ARG A 178 -15.49 2.10 -5.41
N HIS A 179 -16.53 2.91 -5.57
CA HIS A 179 -16.86 3.52 -6.86
C HIS A 179 -15.81 4.58 -7.25
N THR A 180 -15.46 5.50 -6.35
CA THR A 180 -14.42 6.51 -6.65
C THR A 180 -13.04 5.87 -6.83
N LEU A 181 -12.73 4.82 -6.06
CA LEU A 181 -11.51 4.04 -6.27
C LEU A 181 -11.46 3.41 -7.66
N SER A 182 -12.57 2.83 -8.17
CA SER A 182 -12.63 2.33 -9.55
C SER A 182 -12.38 3.44 -10.57
N LEU A 183 -12.97 4.63 -10.37
CA LEU A 183 -12.72 5.77 -11.26
C LEU A 183 -11.25 6.21 -11.27
N ILE A 184 -10.59 6.20 -10.12
CA ILE A 184 -9.16 6.50 -10.01
C ILE A 184 -8.35 5.46 -10.79
N ILE A 185 -8.60 4.17 -10.56
CA ILE A 185 -7.89 3.05 -11.20
C ILE A 185 -8.06 3.08 -12.72
N GLU A 186 -9.29 3.24 -13.21
CA GLU A 186 -9.61 3.24 -14.64
C GLU A 186 -8.94 4.39 -15.41
N ASN A 187 -8.67 5.51 -14.74
CA ASN A 187 -8.09 6.72 -15.35
C ASN A 187 -6.60 6.91 -15.07
N ALA A 188 -5.97 6.03 -14.30
CA ALA A 188 -4.57 6.15 -13.91
C ALA A 188 -3.62 5.60 -14.99
N ASN A 189 -2.46 6.25 -15.12
CA ASN A 189 -1.31 5.74 -15.90
C ASN A 189 -0.09 5.45 -15.00
N VAL A 190 -0.24 5.64 -13.69
CA VAL A 190 0.73 5.26 -12.66
C VAL A 190 0.10 4.23 -11.71
N PRO A 191 0.87 3.44 -10.99
CA PRO A 191 0.34 2.50 -10.02
C PRO A 191 -0.57 3.16 -8.99
N ILE A 192 -1.73 2.55 -8.75
CA ILE A 192 -2.67 2.92 -7.70
C ILE A 192 -2.61 1.89 -6.58
N LEU A 193 -2.24 2.33 -5.40
CA LEU A 193 -2.16 1.48 -4.23
C LEU A 193 -3.14 1.97 -3.15
N VAL A 194 -4.02 1.09 -2.68
CA VAL A 194 -4.87 1.45 -1.53
C VAL A 194 -4.00 1.59 -0.29
N ASP A 195 -4.11 2.75 0.36
CA ASP A 195 -3.42 3.06 1.61
C ASP A 195 -4.46 3.44 2.67
N ALA A 196 -4.28 2.93 3.88
CA ALA A 196 -5.18 3.14 5.00
C ALA A 196 -6.56 2.45 4.91
N GLY A 197 -7.12 2.17 6.08
CA GLY A 197 -8.47 1.65 6.23
C GLY A 197 -8.61 0.13 6.14
N VAL A 198 -7.70 -0.59 5.50
CA VAL A 198 -7.74 -2.05 5.46
C VAL A 198 -7.67 -2.62 6.88
N GLY A 199 -8.65 -3.44 7.25
CA GLY A 199 -8.76 -4.02 8.58
C GLY A 199 -8.59 -5.55 8.61
N THR A 200 -8.87 -6.21 7.48
CA THR A 200 -8.80 -7.68 7.40
C THR A 200 -8.54 -8.15 5.96
N ALA A 201 -8.34 -9.45 5.80
CA ALA A 201 -8.00 -10.10 4.53
C ALA A 201 -9.03 -9.83 3.42
N SER A 202 -10.33 -9.80 3.72
CA SER A 202 -11.36 -9.50 2.73
C SER A 202 -11.24 -8.09 2.14
N ASP A 203 -10.83 -7.09 2.94
CA ASP A 203 -10.65 -5.73 2.43
C ASP A 203 -9.49 -5.66 1.44
N ALA A 204 -8.40 -6.37 1.75
CA ALA A 204 -7.23 -6.47 0.86
C ALA A 204 -7.58 -7.18 -0.45
N ALA A 205 -8.35 -8.28 -0.39
CA ALA A 205 -8.81 -8.98 -1.58
C ALA A 205 -9.71 -8.09 -2.45
N ILE A 206 -10.64 -7.36 -1.85
CA ILE A 206 -11.53 -6.42 -2.55
C ILE A 206 -10.73 -5.31 -3.26
N ALA A 207 -9.71 -4.74 -2.61
CA ALA A 207 -8.84 -3.75 -3.25
C ALA A 207 -8.20 -4.30 -4.53
N MET A 208 -7.66 -5.51 -4.45
CA MET A 208 -7.03 -6.15 -5.60
C MET A 208 -8.04 -6.56 -6.68
N GLU A 209 -9.25 -7.00 -6.31
CA GLU A 209 -10.34 -7.31 -7.25
C GLU A 209 -10.84 -6.07 -7.99
N LEU A 210 -10.75 -4.87 -7.41
CA LEU A 210 -11.04 -3.60 -8.08
C LEU A 210 -9.99 -3.24 -9.14
N GLY A 211 -8.80 -3.86 -9.10
CA GLY A 211 -7.71 -3.61 -10.04
C GLY A 211 -6.60 -2.71 -9.51
N CYS A 212 -6.56 -2.43 -8.20
CA CYS A 212 -5.40 -1.76 -7.61
C CYS A 212 -4.10 -2.53 -7.91
N ASP A 213 -3.00 -1.81 -8.02
CA ASP A 213 -1.68 -2.40 -8.24
C ASP A 213 -1.08 -2.98 -6.97
N GLY A 214 -1.48 -2.48 -5.81
CA GLY A 214 -1.06 -2.97 -4.52
C GLY A 214 -1.86 -2.40 -3.36
N VAL A 215 -1.52 -2.86 -2.16
CA VAL A 215 -2.12 -2.37 -0.90
C VAL A 215 -1.01 -2.16 0.12
N LEU A 216 -1.01 -1.00 0.76
CA LEU A 216 -0.18 -0.73 1.92
C LEU A 216 -1.00 -0.89 3.19
N MET A 217 -0.48 -1.62 4.16
CA MET A 217 -1.11 -1.78 5.46
C MET A 217 -0.09 -1.89 6.59
N ASN A 218 -0.48 -1.49 7.78
CA ASN A 218 0.29 -1.65 9.00
C ASN A 218 -0.61 -2.11 10.15
N SER A 219 -1.55 -1.27 10.59
CA SER A 219 -2.36 -1.51 11.79
C SER A 219 -3.16 -2.82 11.74
N ALA A 220 -3.66 -3.20 10.58
CA ALA A 220 -4.39 -4.45 10.39
C ALA A 220 -3.56 -5.69 10.76
N ILE A 221 -2.25 -5.64 10.52
CA ILE A 221 -1.32 -6.71 10.89
C ILE A 221 -0.86 -6.54 12.33
N ALA A 222 -0.31 -5.37 12.65
CA ALA A 222 0.32 -5.13 13.96
C ALA A 222 -0.64 -5.21 15.16
N HIS A 223 -1.93 -4.87 14.98
CA HIS A 223 -2.95 -4.95 16.04
C HIS A 223 -3.71 -6.28 16.06
N ALA A 224 -3.42 -7.21 15.15
CA ALA A 224 -4.01 -8.54 15.22
C ALA A 224 -3.54 -9.27 16.49
N GLN A 225 -4.35 -10.19 17.00
CA GLN A 225 -3.93 -11.05 18.13
C GLN A 225 -2.70 -11.91 17.79
N ASN A 226 -2.53 -12.23 16.53
CA ASN A 226 -1.36 -12.91 16.00
C ASN A 226 -0.89 -12.21 14.70
N PRO A 227 0.04 -11.24 14.80
CA PRO A 227 0.50 -10.45 13.66
C PRO A 227 1.12 -11.29 12.54
N VAL A 228 1.89 -12.33 12.88
CA VAL A 228 2.52 -13.21 11.88
C VAL A 228 1.47 -13.98 11.08
N LEU A 229 0.45 -14.53 11.75
CA LEU A 229 -0.64 -15.22 11.07
C LEU A 229 -1.47 -14.25 10.20
N MET A 230 -1.72 -13.04 10.69
CA MET A 230 -2.42 -12.02 9.91
C MET A 230 -1.61 -11.58 8.68
N ALA A 231 -0.30 -11.45 8.80
CA ALA A 231 0.58 -11.17 7.65
C ALA A 231 0.46 -12.23 6.54
N HIS A 232 0.45 -13.51 6.91
CA HIS A 232 0.18 -14.60 5.97
C HIS A 232 -1.21 -14.51 5.34
N ALA A 233 -2.24 -14.20 6.13
CA ALA A 233 -3.61 -14.04 5.63
C ALA A 233 -3.71 -12.89 4.62
N MET A 234 -3.07 -11.76 4.90
CA MET A 234 -3.04 -10.60 4.01
C MET A 234 -2.30 -10.90 2.70
N LYS A 235 -1.14 -11.57 2.75
CA LYS A 235 -0.43 -12.05 1.56
C LYS A 235 -1.33 -12.91 0.67
N ASN A 236 -2.03 -13.87 1.27
CA ASN A 236 -2.92 -14.77 0.53
C ASN A 236 -4.10 -14.01 -0.07
N ALA A 237 -4.67 -13.04 0.65
CA ALA A 237 -5.77 -12.20 0.18
C ALA A 237 -5.36 -11.33 -1.02
N ILE A 238 -4.19 -10.70 -0.97
CA ILE A 238 -3.62 -9.92 -2.08
C ILE A 238 -3.47 -10.80 -3.32
N ASN A 239 -2.89 -11.99 -3.17
CA ASN A 239 -2.70 -12.92 -4.28
C ASN A 239 -4.04 -13.40 -4.85
N ALA A 240 -5.00 -13.77 -3.99
CA ALA A 240 -6.32 -14.24 -4.42
C ALA A 240 -7.11 -13.14 -5.15
N GLY A 241 -7.12 -11.91 -4.61
CA GLY A 241 -7.78 -10.77 -5.26
C GLY A 241 -7.15 -10.43 -6.62
N ARG A 242 -5.81 -10.44 -6.70
CA ARG A 242 -5.12 -10.22 -7.99
C ARG A 242 -5.42 -11.31 -9.01
N GLN A 243 -5.43 -12.57 -8.62
CA GLN A 243 -5.81 -13.68 -9.49
C GLN A 243 -7.25 -13.55 -9.97
N ALA A 244 -8.19 -13.17 -9.09
CA ALA A 244 -9.59 -12.93 -9.44
C ALA A 244 -9.74 -11.78 -10.45
N PHE A 245 -9.00 -10.68 -10.27
CA PHE A 245 -8.95 -9.57 -11.22
C PHE A 245 -8.45 -10.02 -12.59
N LEU A 246 -7.32 -10.72 -12.65
CA LEU A 246 -6.73 -11.20 -13.90
C LEU A 246 -7.60 -12.25 -14.61
N ALA A 247 -8.28 -13.11 -13.84
CA ALA A 247 -9.21 -14.11 -14.39
C ALA A 247 -10.47 -13.48 -15.00
N GLY A 248 -10.81 -12.27 -14.58
CA GLY A 248 -12.03 -11.61 -14.97
C GLY A 248 -13.27 -12.11 -14.21
N ARG A 249 -14.02 -11.19 -13.64
CA ARG A 249 -15.24 -11.50 -12.90
C ARG A 249 -16.38 -11.87 -13.85
N MET A 250 -17.18 -12.89 -13.49
CA MET A 250 -18.45 -13.13 -14.18
C MET A 250 -19.40 -11.91 -14.06
N PRO A 251 -20.19 -11.58 -15.11
CA PRO A 251 -21.16 -10.49 -15.04
C PRO A 251 -22.20 -10.71 -13.94
N ALA A 252 -22.45 -9.67 -13.13
CA ALA A 252 -23.56 -9.69 -12.20
C ALA A 252 -24.91 -9.75 -12.94
N ARG A 253 -25.86 -10.53 -12.44
CA ARG A 253 -27.19 -10.70 -13.04
C ARG A 253 -28.25 -10.43 -11.99
N LYS A 254 -29.37 -9.82 -12.43
CA LYS A 254 -30.51 -9.56 -11.54
C LYS A 254 -31.32 -10.82 -11.21
N MET A 255 -31.32 -11.81 -12.11
CA MET A 255 -32.08 -13.06 -11.98
C MET A 255 -31.12 -14.24 -11.90
N ALA A 256 -31.59 -15.31 -11.22
CA ALA A 256 -30.87 -16.57 -11.16
C ALA A 256 -30.71 -17.19 -12.56
N VAL A 257 -29.59 -17.84 -12.78
CA VAL A 257 -29.35 -18.70 -13.92
C VAL A 257 -28.94 -20.06 -13.39
N ALA A 258 -29.64 -21.11 -13.81
CA ALA A 258 -29.34 -22.47 -13.36
C ALA A 258 -27.88 -22.84 -13.69
N SER A 259 -27.16 -23.41 -12.71
CA SER A 259 -25.78 -23.86 -12.87
C SER A 259 -25.69 -25.22 -13.57
N SER A 260 -26.80 -25.97 -13.65
CA SER A 260 -26.90 -27.22 -14.39
C SER A 260 -28.02 -27.16 -15.44
N PRO A 261 -27.94 -27.93 -16.52
CA PRO A 261 -28.98 -27.99 -17.55
C PRO A 261 -30.34 -28.34 -16.94
N GLN A 262 -31.40 -27.63 -17.35
CA GLN A 262 -32.78 -27.88 -16.92
C GLN A 262 -33.49 -28.90 -17.84
N THR A 263 -32.86 -29.33 -18.92
CA THR A 263 -33.36 -30.31 -19.89
C THR A 263 -32.30 -31.41 -20.08
N GLY A 264 -32.76 -32.63 -20.43
CA GLY A 264 -31.85 -33.77 -20.65
C GLY A 264 -31.42 -34.51 -19.40
N TYR A 265 -32.33 -34.66 -18.43
CA TYR A 265 -32.06 -35.48 -17.24
C TYR A 265 -31.82 -36.94 -17.63
N PHE A 266 -30.79 -37.56 -17.05
CA PHE A 266 -30.51 -38.99 -17.23
C PHE A 266 -31.55 -39.91 -16.62
N PHE A 267 -32.38 -39.39 -15.70
CA PHE A 267 -33.50 -40.07 -15.07
C PHE A 267 -34.76 -39.29 -15.31
N GLN A 268 -35.70 -39.87 -16.05
CA GLN A 268 -37.09 -39.47 -16.12
C GLN A 268 -37.90 -40.32 -15.17
#